data_dbb2ccd0842d49fcce1199aa5d66c70d
#
_entry.id   dbb2ccd0842d49fcce1199aa5d66c70d
#
_cell.length_a   1.000
_cell.length_b   1.000
_cell.length_c   1.000
_cell.angle_alpha   90.00
_cell.angle_beta   90.00
_cell.angle_gamma   90.00
#
_symmetry.space_group_name_H-M   'P 1'
#
loop_
_entity.id
_entity.type
_entity.pdbx_description
1 polymer ?
#
loop_
_entity_poly.entity_id
_entity_poly.type
_entity_poly.pdbx_seq_one_letter_code
_entity_poly.pdbx_strand_id
1 'polypeptide(L)'
;MRVHQAEQKNTGKGKELHMFKTFLIKYGEIAIKGKNRHLFEDALVRQIRHALKKCDGTFTVYKEQGRIFVDCEGEYDYEETVGHLQHVFGIVGICPVMQAEDKGIEALGDDVLTFLKNVYDLEHQTFKVHTRRANKRYPIESMEVNAILGERI
;
A
#
# COMPACT_ATOMS: atom_id res chain seq x y z
N MET A 1 3.08 10.73 -5.96
CA MET A 1 3.88 10.16 -4.85
C MET A 1 3.02 9.19 -4.05
N ARG A 2 3.54 8.05 -3.66
CA ARG A 2 2.78 7.05 -2.89
C ARG A 2 3.37 6.93 -1.50
N VAL A 3 2.53 7.03 -0.48
CA VAL A 3 2.92 6.87 0.92
C VAL A 3 2.74 5.41 1.32
N HIS A 4 3.81 4.78 1.82
CA HIS A 4 3.78 3.40 2.31
C HIS A 4 3.74 3.39 3.82
N GLN A 5 2.88 2.54 4.35
CA GLN A 5 2.75 2.34 5.79
C GLN A 5 3.62 1.21 6.34
N ALA A 6 3.97 1.38 7.62
CA ALA A 6 4.64 0.38 8.42
C ALA A 6 3.69 -0.79 8.77
N GLU A 7 4.27 -1.98 8.95
CA GLU A 7 3.56 -3.17 9.40
C GLU A 7 2.91 -2.92 10.77
N GLN A 8 1.60 -3.14 10.87
CA GLN A 8 0.90 -3.16 12.15
C GLN A 8 0.34 -4.52 12.49
N LYS A 9 0.55 -4.90 13.75
CA LYS A 9 -0.26 -5.92 14.43
C LYS A 9 -1.61 -5.28 14.74
N ASN A 10 -2.66 -5.85 14.16
CA ASN A 10 -4.04 -5.40 14.27
C ASN A 10 -4.58 -5.56 15.69
N THR A 11 -4.87 -4.46 16.37
CA THR A 11 -5.75 -4.43 17.55
C THR A 11 -6.53 -3.11 17.55
N GLY A 12 -7.72 -3.11 16.92
CA GLY A 12 -8.61 -1.94 17.01
C GLY A 12 -9.87 -2.10 16.17
N LYS A 13 -10.98 -2.35 16.83
CA LYS A 13 -12.33 -2.55 16.31
C LYS A 13 -12.81 -1.48 15.32
N GLY A 14 -13.28 -1.93 14.18
CA GLY A 14 -14.51 -1.49 13.51
C GLY A 14 -14.77 0.02 13.40
N LYS A 15 -13.99 0.75 12.58
CA LYS A 15 -14.44 1.99 11.97
C LYS A 15 -13.93 2.09 10.55
N GLU A 16 -14.88 2.06 9.62
CA GLU A 16 -14.79 2.47 8.21
C GLU A 16 -13.54 2.03 7.42
N LEU A 17 -13.36 0.74 7.28
CA LEU A 17 -12.37 0.11 6.42
C LEU A 17 -12.65 0.26 4.91
N HIS A 18 -13.77 0.89 4.54
CA HIS A 18 -14.14 1.21 3.16
C HIS A 18 -13.28 2.30 2.50
N MET A 19 -12.29 2.84 3.22
CA MET A 19 -11.45 3.95 2.74
C MET A 19 -10.26 3.54 1.89
N PHE A 20 -9.84 2.29 1.95
CA PHE A 20 -8.68 1.86 1.18
C PHE A 20 -9.10 1.42 -0.21
N LYS A 21 -8.74 2.19 -1.21
CA LYS A 21 -9.01 1.86 -2.61
C LYS A 21 -7.89 1.08 -3.28
N THR A 22 -6.76 0.94 -2.62
CA THR A 22 -5.59 0.27 -3.20
C THR A 22 -4.80 -0.47 -2.13
N PHE A 23 -4.35 -1.67 -2.45
CA PHE A 23 -3.36 -2.42 -1.67
C PHE A 23 -2.05 -2.55 -2.44
N LEU A 24 -0.93 -2.31 -1.76
CA LEU A 24 0.38 -2.72 -2.22
C LEU A 24 0.67 -4.14 -1.70
N ILE A 25 0.97 -5.05 -2.60
CA ILE A 25 1.33 -6.42 -2.26
C ILE A 25 2.86 -6.52 -2.15
N LYS A 26 3.32 -6.86 -0.95
CA LYS A 26 4.72 -7.25 -0.71
C LYS A 26 4.85 -8.75 -0.89
N TYR A 27 5.85 -9.17 -1.62
CA TYR A 27 6.14 -10.60 -1.86
C TYR A 27 7.59 -10.93 -1.52
N GLY A 28 7.84 -12.19 -1.18
CA GLY A 28 9.16 -12.66 -0.73
C GLY A 28 10.18 -12.64 -1.86
N GLU A 29 11.40 -12.17 -1.56
CA GLU A 29 12.52 -12.10 -2.52
C GLU A 29 13.23 -13.42 -2.72
N ILE A 30 12.88 -14.47 -1.98
CA ILE A 30 13.67 -15.72 -1.83
C ILE A 30 13.85 -16.49 -3.14
N ALA A 31 12.98 -16.28 -4.12
CA ALA A 31 13.03 -16.98 -5.42
C ALA A 31 13.43 -16.09 -6.60
N ILE A 32 13.78 -14.82 -6.38
CA ILE A 32 13.75 -13.80 -7.45
C ILE A 32 15.13 -13.27 -7.80
N LYS A 33 16.18 -14.03 -7.59
CA LYS A 33 17.49 -13.66 -8.13
C LYS A 33 17.55 -14.09 -9.60
N GLY A 34 17.56 -13.09 -10.50
CA GLY A 34 17.86 -13.31 -11.91
C GLY A 34 16.70 -13.09 -12.89
N LYS A 35 16.83 -13.67 -14.08
CA LYS A 35 15.96 -13.47 -15.24
C LYS A 35 14.51 -13.96 -15.08
N ASN A 36 14.20 -14.70 -14.00
CA ASN A 36 12.89 -15.34 -13.80
C ASN A 36 11.93 -14.52 -12.93
N ARG A 37 12.33 -13.32 -12.49
CA ARG A 37 11.49 -12.46 -11.64
C ARG A 37 10.12 -12.18 -12.26
N HIS A 38 10.10 -11.84 -13.53
CA HIS A 38 8.86 -11.54 -14.25
C HIS A 38 7.90 -12.73 -14.30
N LEU A 39 8.41 -13.95 -14.46
CA LEU A 39 7.59 -15.16 -14.48
C LEU A 39 6.92 -15.41 -13.11
N PHE A 40 7.68 -15.21 -12.04
CA PHE A 40 7.15 -15.31 -10.68
C PHE A 40 6.09 -14.24 -10.42
N GLU A 41 6.37 -12.98 -10.75
CA GLU A 41 5.42 -11.88 -10.59
C GLU A 41 4.13 -12.12 -11.40
N ASP A 42 4.24 -12.62 -12.63
CA ASP A 42 3.07 -12.95 -13.47
C ASP A 42 2.27 -14.11 -12.88
N ALA A 43 2.94 -15.13 -12.33
CA ALA A 43 2.27 -16.21 -11.63
C ALA A 43 1.56 -15.71 -10.37
N LEU A 44 2.20 -14.85 -9.60
CA LEU A 44 1.63 -14.26 -8.40
C LEU A 44 0.41 -13.38 -8.73
N VAL A 45 0.48 -12.55 -9.77
CA VAL A 45 -0.67 -11.76 -10.24
C VAL A 45 -1.85 -12.66 -10.62
N ARG A 46 -1.61 -13.78 -11.30
CA ARG A 46 -2.67 -14.75 -11.63
C ARG A 46 -3.30 -15.36 -10.38
N GLN A 47 -2.49 -15.73 -9.38
CA GLN A 47 -2.97 -16.30 -8.12
C GLN A 47 -3.79 -15.27 -7.32
N ILE A 48 -3.34 -14.01 -7.25
CA ILE A 48 -4.06 -12.91 -6.62
C ILE A 48 -5.42 -12.73 -7.30
N ARG A 49 -5.45 -12.63 -8.63
CA ARG A 49 -6.71 -12.52 -9.40
C ARG A 49 -7.66 -13.70 -9.14
N HIS A 50 -7.11 -14.91 -9.01
CA HIS A 50 -7.91 -16.10 -8.71
C HIS A 50 -8.49 -16.05 -7.29
N ALA A 51 -7.70 -15.62 -6.31
CA ALA A 51 -8.18 -15.48 -4.93
C ALA A 51 -9.29 -14.44 -4.82
N LEU A 52 -9.12 -13.28 -5.48
CA LEU A 52 -10.09 -12.18 -5.46
C LEU A 52 -11.40 -12.47 -6.20
N LYS A 53 -11.45 -13.48 -7.08
CA LYS A 53 -12.72 -13.94 -7.69
C LYS A 53 -13.72 -14.51 -6.69
N LYS A 54 -13.27 -14.84 -5.49
CA LYS A 54 -14.11 -15.39 -4.41
C LYS A 54 -14.67 -14.30 -3.50
N CYS A 55 -14.19 -13.07 -3.65
CA CYS A 55 -14.63 -11.93 -2.86
C CYS A 55 -15.70 -11.14 -3.62
N ASP A 56 -16.64 -10.57 -2.86
CA ASP A 56 -17.56 -9.58 -3.41
C ASP A 56 -16.81 -8.28 -3.67
N GLY A 57 -16.96 -7.72 -4.87
CA GLY A 57 -16.30 -6.48 -5.29
C GLY A 57 -15.66 -6.58 -6.67
N THR A 58 -15.18 -5.45 -7.14
CA THR A 58 -14.43 -5.34 -8.39
C THR A 58 -12.98 -5.01 -8.10
N PHE A 59 -12.07 -5.83 -8.60
CA PHE A 59 -10.65 -5.70 -8.30
C PHE A 59 -9.82 -5.66 -9.58
N THR A 60 -8.90 -4.71 -9.65
CA THR A 60 -7.91 -4.60 -10.72
C THR A 60 -6.51 -4.88 -10.18
N VAL A 61 -5.86 -5.93 -10.67
CA VAL A 61 -4.51 -6.33 -10.26
C VAL A 61 -3.51 -5.99 -11.35
N TYR A 62 -2.50 -5.17 -11.01
CA TYR A 62 -1.50 -4.72 -11.99
C TYR A 62 -0.10 -4.63 -11.38
N LYS A 63 0.89 -4.54 -12.26
CA LYS A 63 2.29 -4.29 -11.91
C LYS A 63 2.69 -2.89 -12.31
N GLU A 64 3.34 -2.19 -11.40
CA GLU A 64 3.91 -0.88 -11.67
C GLU A 64 5.22 -0.71 -10.92
N GLN A 65 6.26 -0.29 -11.62
CA GLN A 65 7.60 -0.03 -11.06
C GLN A 65 8.16 -1.17 -10.18
N GLY A 66 7.96 -2.43 -10.62
CA GLY A 66 8.43 -3.62 -9.90
C GLY A 66 7.66 -3.93 -8.62
N ARG A 67 6.41 -3.47 -8.53
CA ARG A 67 5.47 -3.71 -7.41
C ARG A 67 4.15 -4.20 -7.96
N ILE A 68 3.42 -4.94 -7.13
CA ILE A 68 2.08 -5.43 -7.45
C ILE A 68 1.09 -4.63 -6.62
N PHE A 69 0.06 -4.13 -7.28
CA PHE A 69 -1.05 -3.39 -6.68
C PHE A 69 -2.38 -4.08 -6.97
N VAL A 70 -3.29 -3.91 -6.04
CA VAL A 70 -4.70 -4.30 -6.15
C VAL A 70 -5.54 -3.07 -5.92
N ASP A 71 -6.21 -2.58 -6.95
CA ASP A 71 -7.20 -1.52 -6.82
C ASP A 71 -8.57 -2.14 -6.59
N CYS A 72 -9.33 -1.56 -5.66
CA CYS A 72 -10.68 -1.96 -5.30
C CYS A 72 -11.66 -0.90 -5.79
N GLU A 73 -12.59 -1.29 -6.64
CA GLU A 73 -13.59 -0.40 -7.21
C GLU A 73 -14.95 -0.66 -6.55
N GLY A 74 -15.61 0.43 -6.11
CA GLY A 74 -16.90 0.34 -5.45
C GLY A 74 -16.82 -0.20 -4.02
N GLU A 75 -17.89 -0.88 -3.60
CA GLU A 75 -17.95 -1.52 -2.29
C GLU A 75 -17.28 -2.88 -2.30
N TYR A 76 -16.58 -3.22 -1.24
CA TYR A 76 -15.97 -4.53 -1.03
C TYR A 76 -15.83 -4.82 0.47
N ASP A 77 -15.75 -6.10 0.85
CA ASP A 77 -15.45 -6.48 2.23
C ASP A 77 -13.93 -6.53 2.45
N TYR A 78 -13.44 -5.66 3.33
CA TYR A 78 -12.00 -5.55 3.64
C TYR A 78 -11.45 -6.83 4.29
N GLU A 79 -12.12 -7.35 5.29
CA GLU A 79 -11.66 -8.51 6.06
C GLU A 79 -11.64 -9.76 5.18
N GLU A 80 -12.68 -9.97 4.38
CA GLU A 80 -12.76 -11.06 3.41
C GLU A 80 -11.64 -10.94 2.37
N THR A 81 -11.46 -9.75 1.79
CA THR A 81 -10.45 -9.49 0.76
C THR A 81 -9.04 -9.73 1.29
N VAL A 82 -8.70 -9.17 2.45
CA VAL A 82 -7.40 -9.37 3.09
C VAL A 82 -7.22 -10.84 3.48
N GLY A 83 -8.25 -11.49 4.01
CA GLY A 83 -8.24 -12.92 4.34
C GLY A 83 -7.89 -13.79 3.14
N HIS A 84 -8.52 -13.56 1.98
CA HIS A 84 -8.20 -14.29 0.75
C HIS A 84 -6.78 -13.99 0.23
N LEU A 85 -6.32 -12.75 0.29
CA LEU A 85 -4.97 -12.36 -0.13
C LEU A 85 -3.88 -12.98 0.77
N GLN A 86 -4.13 -13.11 2.08
CA GLN A 86 -3.16 -13.72 3.02
C GLN A 86 -2.90 -15.19 2.73
N HIS A 87 -3.82 -15.89 2.08
CA HIS A 87 -3.66 -17.30 1.70
C HIS A 87 -2.96 -17.49 0.34
N VAL A 88 -2.63 -16.41 -0.37
CA VAL A 88 -1.88 -16.52 -1.63
C VAL A 88 -0.40 -16.75 -1.33
N PHE A 89 0.12 -17.88 -1.80
CA PHE A 89 1.52 -18.24 -1.60
C PHE A 89 2.46 -17.19 -2.22
N GLY A 90 3.46 -16.77 -1.48
CA GLY A 90 4.45 -15.80 -1.90
C GLY A 90 4.15 -14.36 -1.44
N ILE A 91 2.95 -14.06 -0.97
CA ILE A 91 2.65 -12.78 -0.31
C ILE A 91 3.24 -12.80 1.10
N VAL A 92 4.01 -11.76 1.43
CA VAL A 92 4.59 -11.56 2.76
C VAL A 92 4.03 -10.32 3.46
N GLY A 93 3.29 -9.49 2.76
CA GLY A 93 2.62 -8.32 3.34
C GLY A 93 1.58 -7.72 2.41
N ILE A 94 0.52 -7.20 3.00
CA ILE A 94 -0.57 -6.50 2.34
C ILE A 94 -0.65 -5.13 2.99
N CYS A 95 -0.33 -4.08 2.22
CA CYS A 95 -0.28 -2.73 2.75
C CYS A 95 -1.38 -1.89 2.11
N PRO A 96 -2.37 -1.42 2.87
CA PRO A 96 -3.27 -0.40 2.38
C PRO A 96 -2.48 0.84 1.99
N VAL A 97 -2.82 1.43 0.86
CA VAL A 97 -2.15 2.64 0.34
C VAL A 97 -3.17 3.65 -0.14
N MET A 98 -2.83 4.91 -0.01
CA MET A 98 -3.55 6.02 -0.60
C MET A 98 -2.77 6.54 -1.81
N GLN A 99 -3.48 6.86 -2.87
CA GLN A 99 -2.92 7.60 -4.01
C GLN A 99 -3.35 9.06 -3.90
N ALA A 100 -2.39 9.96 -4.04
CA ALA A 100 -2.63 11.39 -4.07
C ALA A 100 -1.99 12.01 -5.31
N GLU A 101 -2.63 13.03 -5.88
CA GLU A 101 -2.02 13.84 -6.93
C GLU A 101 -0.85 14.64 -6.37
N ASP A 102 0.19 14.85 -7.18
CA ASP A 102 1.31 15.70 -6.81
C ASP A 102 0.91 17.19 -6.94
N LYS A 103 0.44 17.75 -5.85
CA LYS A 103 0.12 19.18 -5.69
C LYS A 103 1.16 19.91 -4.84
N GLY A 104 2.34 19.30 -4.68
CA GLY A 104 3.43 19.82 -3.85
C GLY A 104 3.46 19.21 -2.45
N ILE A 105 4.57 19.48 -1.74
CA ILE A 105 4.88 18.83 -0.45
C ILE A 105 3.88 19.20 0.66
N GLU A 106 3.37 20.43 0.64
CA GLU A 106 2.41 20.89 1.63
C GLU A 106 1.07 20.16 1.51
N ALA A 107 0.53 20.09 0.28
CA ALA A 107 -0.71 19.37 0.01
C ALA A 107 -0.57 17.87 0.34
N LEU A 108 0.58 17.29 -0.01
CA LEU A 108 0.86 15.90 0.35
C LEU A 108 0.87 15.69 1.87
N GLY A 109 1.44 16.65 2.64
CA GLY A 109 1.42 16.60 4.09
C GLY A 109 0.01 16.61 4.67
N ASP A 110 -0.90 17.41 4.11
CA ASP A 110 -2.30 17.44 4.52
C ASP A 110 -3.03 16.14 4.19
N ASP A 111 -2.80 15.60 3.00
CA ASP A 111 -3.36 14.31 2.58
C ASP A 111 -2.89 13.17 3.50
N VAL A 112 -1.58 13.12 3.81
CA VAL A 112 -1.00 12.11 4.71
C VAL A 112 -1.58 12.24 6.11
N LEU A 113 -1.67 13.46 6.66
CA LEU A 113 -2.21 13.69 7.99
C LEU A 113 -3.69 13.30 8.07
N THR A 114 -4.48 13.65 7.05
CA THR A 114 -5.88 13.26 6.95
C THR A 114 -6.03 11.74 6.90
N PHE A 115 -5.24 11.07 6.08
CA PHE A 115 -5.22 9.61 5.99
C PHE A 115 -4.88 8.96 7.33
N LEU A 116 -3.82 9.43 8.01
CA LEU A 116 -3.40 8.86 9.28
C LEU A 116 -4.45 9.04 10.37
N LYS A 117 -5.08 10.23 10.48
CA LYS A 117 -6.15 10.49 11.46
C LYS A 117 -7.38 9.61 11.24
N ASN A 118 -7.66 9.24 10.00
CA ASN A 118 -8.79 8.38 9.68
C ASN A 118 -8.54 6.90 9.97
N VAL A 119 -7.26 6.49 9.99
CA VAL A 119 -6.87 5.08 10.10
C VAL A 119 -6.35 4.73 11.49
N TYR A 120 -5.72 5.68 12.16
CA TYR A 120 -5.03 5.45 13.43
C TYR A 120 -5.49 6.42 14.51
N ASP A 121 -5.50 5.91 15.74
CA ASP A 121 -5.43 6.76 16.91
C ASP A 121 -3.98 7.20 17.09
N LEU A 122 -3.70 8.47 16.80
CA LEU A 122 -2.34 9.00 16.77
C LEU A 122 -1.78 9.34 18.16
N GLU A 123 -2.60 9.37 19.22
CA GLU A 123 -2.20 9.88 20.54
C GLU A 123 -1.06 9.08 21.20
N HIS A 124 -0.85 7.83 20.82
CA HIS A 124 0.16 6.96 21.44
C HIS A 124 0.98 6.16 20.42
N GLN A 125 1.04 6.61 19.17
CA GLN A 125 1.73 5.89 18.10
C GLN A 125 3.08 6.52 17.80
N THR A 126 4.11 5.70 17.68
CA THR A 126 5.37 6.11 17.06
C THR A 126 5.34 5.81 15.58
N PHE A 127 5.86 6.72 14.76
CA PHE A 127 5.92 6.54 13.31
C PHE A 127 7.29 6.92 12.76
N LYS A 128 7.55 6.45 11.56
CA LYS A 128 8.73 6.84 10.78
C LYS A 128 8.32 7.10 9.35
N VAL A 129 8.66 8.27 8.83
CA VAL A 129 8.49 8.59 7.42
C VAL A 129 9.65 8.02 6.63
N HIS A 130 9.34 7.29 5.57
CA HIS A 130 10.31 6.76 4.63
C HIS A 130 9.87 7.04 3.19
N THR A 131 10.55 7.96 2.52
CA THR A 131 10.25 8.37 1.16
C THR A 131 11.13 7.66 0.15
N ARG A 132 10.52 7.12 -0.90
CA ARG A 132 11.20 6.62 -2.09
C ARG A 132 10.72 7.37 -3.32
N ARG A 133 11.61 8.14 -3.94
CA ARG A 133 11.30 8.84 -5.19
C ARG A 133 11.38 7.87 -6.37
N ALA A 134 10.31 7.76 -7.13
CA ALA A 134 10.31 7.06 -8.41
C ALA A 134 10.98 7.90 -9.49
N ASN A 135 10.73 9.23 -9.48
CA ASN A 135 11.36 10.19 -10.35
C ASN A 135 12.53 10.88 -9.62
N LYS A 136 13.76 10.63 -10.06
CA LYS A 136 14.97 11.27 -9.49
C LYS A 136 15.05 12.79 -9.75
N ARG A 137 14.25 13.31 -10.70
CA ARG A 137 14.17 14.75 -11.01
C ARG A 137 13.20 15.51 -10.09
N TYR A 138 12.54 14.81 -9.15
CA TYR A 138 11.70 15.49 -8.16
C TYR A 138 12.55 16.48 -7.36
N PRO A 139 12.10 17.75 -7.20
CA PRO A 139 12.95 18.85 -6.74
C PRO A 139 13.43 18.69 -5.28
N ILE A 140 12.67 17.95 -4.44
CA ILE A 140 13.01 17.75 -3.03
C ILE A 140 13.62 16.36 -2.84
N GLU A 141 14.70 16.26 -2.08
CA GLU A 141 15.33 14.98 -1.80
C GLU A 141 14.50 14.13 -0.80
N SER A 142 14.65 12.79 -0.87
CA SER A 142 13.87 11.88 -0.04
C SER A 142 14.06 12.12 1.47
N MET A 143 15.26 12.49 1.89
CA MET A 143 15.52 12.79 3.31
C MET A 143 14.83 14.09 3.75
N GLU A 144 14.83 15.09 2.89
CA GLU A 144 14.15 16.36 3.14
C GLU A 144 12.62 16.17 3.19
N VAL A 145 12.05 15.37 2.28
CA VAL A 145 10.63 14.97 2.34
C VAL A 145 10.32 14.25 3.67
N ASN A 146 11.20 13.36 4.12
CA ASN A 146 11.02 12.68 5.41
C ASN A 146 10.97 13.65 6.58
N ALA A 147 11.85 14.67 6.58
CA ALA A 147 11.89 15.68 7.64
C ALA A 147 10.62 16.54 7.63
N ILE A 148 10.25 17.10 6.47
CA ILE A 148 9.08 17.96 6.32
C ILE A 148 7.78 17.23 6.74
N LEU A 149 7.59 16.00 6.26
CA LEU A 149 6.40 15.22 6.60
C LEU A 149 6.43 14.74 8.06
N GLY A 150 7.63 14.42 8.59
CA GLY A 150 7.78 14.01 9.99
C GLY A 150 7.50 15.12 10.99
N GLU A 151 7.79 16.38 10.65
CA GLU A 151 7.46 17.54 11.50
C GLU A 151 5.98 17.90 11.45
N ARG A 152 5.29 17.56 10.33
CA ARG A 152 3.89 17.91 10.13
C ARG A 152 2.91 16.93 10.76
N ILE A 153 3.32 15.68 10.93
CA ILE A 153 2.52 14.58 11.51
C ILE A 153 2.65 14.55 13.03
#